data_201b0a713326d58bf3d8874fb31a55e9
#
_entry.id   201b0a713326d58bf3d8874fb31a55e9
#
_cell.length_a   1.000
_cell.length_b   1.000
_cell.length_c   1.000
_cell.angle_alpha   90.00
_cell.angle_beta   90.00
_cell.angle_gamma   90.00
#
_symmetry.space_group_name_H-M   'P 1'
#
loop_
_entity.id
_entity.type
_entity.pdbx_description
1 polymer ?
#
loop_
_entity_poly.entity_id
_entity_poly.type
_entity_poly.pdbx_seq_one_letter_code
_entity_poly.pdbx_strand_id
1 'polypeptide(L)'
;MDLRAFPKMPASQLQRVVESAGSFATSLNLSGHRSLLPTTVESLTGCLSVVHGAKVTPPHNQLTYLNMSGCSMVTTSSLHHLLTQSPFLETFCVKGMPAVTNETCEILSQHCPRLLSLDLSQCKSLTGAGIRLFASSAVTRAMPLSLVELRLSGLKSITDRTMSALGEAAPYLEVLDLSYCRDLHNSAIDAFVACSEDFALDSISLTPRQAGRNPNEGRRYRRRITRLRHLSLSYCVLLTDIACSHLAHAMPQLELLELGGIGSELKDDGVVRLLETLPKLRKLDLEDANDITDNVLQSITPHPSSDDIRRDHCVPGHALEHLIVSYAIQLSNDAFLALIRNCPHLRVLEADNTRISAAAVKEFVKLARERKSPDATVVAIDCRSMNEGVVKEIADSTRPRLGWRAYEARRLAYLDGRDEDAVGVGQDECDPYRVVLKTFASWQTVDAVAAARSKRRKGWRRRDANTSSGGSTTEDALPQRSRWWSPGVRRSSGMNSPSLLETNNDRDGCTIM
;
A
#
# COMPACT_ATOMS: atom_id res chain seq x y z
N MET A 1 5.53 24.29 -6.53
CA MET A 1 6.81 23.86 -7.15
C MET A 1 7.05 22.38 -6.82
N ASP A 2 7.31 21.55 -7.82
CA ASP A 2 7.65 20.13 -7.63
C ASP A 2 9.10 19.89 -8.09
N LEU A 3 9.99 19.66 -7.14
CA LEU A 3 11.42 19.48 -7.37
C LEU A 3 11.89 18.01 -7.17
N ARG A 4 10.96 17.05 -7.01
CA ARG A 4 11.26 15.61 -6.87
C ARG A 4 12.14 15.06 -8.00
N ALA A 5 11.93 15.55 -9.21
CA ALA A 5 12.70 15.10 -10.39
C ALA A 5 14.18 15.48 -10.33
N PHE A 6 14.57 16.38 -9.42
CA PHE A 6 15.92 16.93 -9.33
C PHE A 6 16.58 16.70 -7.97
N PRO A 7 16.63 15.48 -7.42
CA PRO A 7 17.08 15.20 -6.05
C PRO A 7 18.56 15.52 -5.79
N LYS A 8 19.34 15.73 -6.84
CA LYS A 8 20.77 16.09 -6.78
C LYS A 8 21.04 17.57 -7.07
N MET A 9 19.99 18.41 -7.13
CA MET A 9 20.15 19.85 -7.37
C MET A 9 21.01 20.49 -6.27
N PRO A 10 22.04 21.27 -6.60
CA PRO A 10 22.84 21.99 -5.61
C PRO A 10 22.01 22.98 -4.80
N ALA A 11 22.35 23.16 -3.53
CA ALA A 11 21.64 24.04 -2.61
C ALA A 11 21.46 25.47 -3.15
N SER A 12 22.51 26.02 -3.77
CA SER A 12 22.48 27.36 -4.38
C SER A 12 21.48 27.49 -5.55
N GLN A 13 21.34 26.44 -6.36
CA GLN A 13 20.35 26.41 -7.44
C GLN A 13 18.94 26.26 -6.89
N LEU A 14 18.78 25.36 -5.90
CA LEU A 14 17.50 25.18 -5.20
C LEU A 14 17.01 26.51 -4.60
N GLN A 15 17.89 27.22 -3.90
CA GLN A 15 17.59 28.52 -3.31
C GLN A 15 17.14 29.51 -4.39
N ARG A 16 17.87 29.66 -5.49
CA ARG A 16 17.50 30.55 -6.60
C ARG A 16 16.15 30.22 -7.22
N VAL A 17 15.82 28.93 -7.38
CA VAL A 17 14.50 28.50 -7.89
C VAL A 17 13.39 28.91 -6.92
N VAL A 18 13.61 28.71 -5.61
CA VAL A 18 12.61 29.11 -4.59
C VAL A 18 12.51 30.62 -4.48
N GLU A 19 13.62 31.35 -4.52
CA GLU A 19 13.65 32.82 -4.56
C GLU A 19 12.85 33.38 -5.75
N SER A 20 12.93 32.75 -6.91
CA SER A 20 12.17 33.18 -8.09
C SER A 20 10.65 33.04 -7.94
N ALA A 21 10.18 32.09 -7.16
CA ALA A 21 8.77 31.93 -6.81
C ALA A 21 8.38 32.81 -5.62
N GLY A 22 9.32 33.07 -4.72
CA GLY A 22 9.18 33.94 -3.57
C GLY A 22 7.99 33.60 -2.69
N SER A 23 7.41 34.62 -2.11
CA SER A 23 6.26 34.55 -1.20
C SER A 23 4.95 34.08 -1.86
N PHE A 24 4.92 33.95 -3.18
CA PHE A 24 3.74 33.45 -3.91
C PHE A 24 3.66 31.91 -3.96
N ALA A 25 4.71 31.19 -3.49
CA ALA A 25 4.72 29.74 -3.49
C ALA A 25 3.71 29.17 -2.48
N THR A 26 2.68 28.50 -2.98
CA THR A 26 1.68 27.80 -2.17
C THR A 26 1.96 26.31 -2.00
N SER A 27 2.77 25.73 -2.88
CA SER A 27 3.10 24.29 -2.87
C SER A 27 4.59 24.07 -3.09
N LEU A 28 5.22 23.28 -2.21
CA LEU A 28 6.63 22.96 -2.27
C LEU A 28 6.86 21.46 -2.05
N ASN A 29 7.44 20.79 -3.04
CA ASN A 29 7.80 19.38 -2.96
C ASN A 29 9.31 19.21 -3.13
N LEU A 30 9.98 18.87 -2.02
CA LEU A 30 11.42 18.62 -1.89
C LEU A 30 11.73 17.15 -1.59
N SER A 31 10.76 16.24 -1.80
CA SER A 31 10.96 14.84 -1.42
C SER A 31 12.19 14.23 -2.12
N GLY A 32 12.97 13.47 -1.36
CA GLY A 32 14.17 12.81 -1.86
C GLY A 32 15.45 13.66 -1.89
N HIS A 33 15.41 14.94 -1.53
CA HIS A 33 16.59 15.81 -1.45
C HIS A 33 17.41 15.50 -0.19
N ARG A 34 18.18 14.44 -0.22
CA ARG A 34 18.98 13.96 0.93
C ARG A 34 20.11 14.92 1.34
N SER A 35 20.56 15.78 0.45
CA SER A 35 21.62 16.77 0.67
C SER A 35 21.10 18.14 1.12
N LEU A 36 19.80 18.28 1.40
CA LEU A 36 19.19 19.52 1.84
C LEU A 36 19.69 19.89 3.25
N LEU A 37 20.55 20.90 3.33
CA LEU A 37 21.17 21.33 4.58
C LEU A 37 20.23 22.21 5.43
N PRO A 38 20.39 22.26 6.75
CA PRO A 38 19.60 23.14 7.63
C PRO A 38 19.64 24.61 7.23
N THR A 39 20.84 25.13 6.90
CA THR A 39 21.02 26.50 6.42
C THR A 39 20.27 26.81 5.15
N THR A 40 20.14 25.81 4.25
CA THR A 40 19.33 25.96 3.04
C THR A 40 17.85 26.05 3.40
N VAL A 41 17.35 25.24 4.35
CA VAL A 41 15.96 25.32 4.80
C VAL A 41 15.66 26.67 5.44
N GLU A 42 16.57 27.21 6.25
CA GLU A 42 16.45 28.54 6.85
C GLU A 42 16.40 29.64 5.79
N SER A 43 17.30 29.59 4.78
CA SER A 43 17.27 30.51 3.66
C SER A 43 15.97 30.42 2.87
N LEU A 44 15.49 29.18 2.59
CA LEU A 44 14.21 28.96 1.91
C LEU A 44 13.05 29.53 2.71
N THR A 45 13.05 29.38 4.05
CA THR A 45 12.02 29.94 4.92
C THR A 45 11.98 31.47 4.79
N GLY A 46 13.16 32.12 4.80
CA GLY A 46 13.25 33.57 4.56
C GLY A 46 12.71 34.02 3.21
N CYS A 47 13.03 33.29 2.14
CA CYS A 47 12.54 33.61 0.77
C CYS A 47 11.03 33.43 0.61
N LEU A 48 10.45 32.47 1.30
CA LEU A 48 9.01 32.17 1.24
C LEU A 48 8.17 33.12 2.10
N SER A 49 8.77 33.75 3.09
CA SER A 49 8.05 34.56 4.06
C SER A 49 7.71 35.95 3.53
N VAL A 50 6.46 36.34 3.73
CA VAL A 50 5.97 37.68 3.43
C VAL A 50 6.20 38.58 4.64
N VAL A 51 6.96 39.66 4.46
CA VAL A 51 7.06 40.74 5.44
C VAL A 51 6.01 41.80 5.10
N HIS A 52 4.90 41.80 5.81
CA HIS A 52 3.90 42.87 5.68
C HIS A 52 4.38 44.12 6.45
N GLY A 53 4.61 45.20 5.70
CA GLY A 53 5.11 46.43 6.26
C GLY A 53 4.25 46.98 7.42
N ALA A 54 4.92 47.50 8.44
CA ALA A 54 4.44 48.37 9.54
C ALA A 54 3.44 47.78 10.56
N LYS A 55 2.93 46.56 10.44
CA LYS A 55 2.19 45.90 11.55
C LYS A 55 3.03 44.74 12.09
N VAL A 56 3.06 44.61 13.41
CA VAL A 56 3.81 43.61 14.19
C VAL A 56 3.16 42.22 14.02
N THR A 57 3.04 41.77 12.80
CA THR A 57 2.65 40.38 12.52
C THR A 57 3.91 39.57 12.24
N PRO A 58 4.08 38.39 12.85
CA PRO A 58 5.24 37.55 12.57
C PRO A 58 5.28 37.20 11.08
N PRO A 59 6.47 37.06 10.48
CA PRO A 59 6.62 36.65 9.09
C PRO A 59 5.94 35.28 8.86
N HIS A 60 5.18 35.13 7.81
CA HIS A 60 4.53 33.87 7.46
C HIS A 60 4.59 33.62 5.96
N ASN A 61 4.62 32.35 5.59
CA ASN A 61 4.57 31.92 4.19
C ASN A 61 3.13 31.54 3.78
N GLN A 62 2.93 31.37 2.45
CA GLN A 62 1.64 31.01 1.87
C GLN A 62 1.52 29.51 1.55
N LEU A 63 2.40 28.66 2.12
CA LEU A 63 2.40 27.23 1.81
C LEU A 63 1.13 26.56 2.36
N THR A 64 0.42 25.91 1.44
CA THR A 64 -0.68 24.97 1.76
C THR A 64 -0.22 23.52 1.64
N TYR A 65 0.80 23.26 0.82
CA TYR A 65 1.38 21.92 0.62
C TYR A 65 2.89 21.95 0.80
N LEU A 66 3.39 21.08 1.69
CA LEU A 66 4.82 20.87 1.91
C LEU A 66 5.15 19.38 1.97
N ASN A 67 6.04 18.93 1.10
CA ASN A 67 6.57 17.56 1.14
C ASN A 67 8.10 17.58 1.21
N MET A 68 8.64 17.10 2.32
CA MET A 68 10.07 16.96 2.58
C MET A 68 10.46 15.50 2.88
N SER A 69 9.66 14.54 2.44
CA SER A 69 9.89 13.11 2.70
C SER A 69 11.29 12.67 2.28
N GLY A 70 12.01 11.99 3.20
CA GLY A 70 13.36 11.50 2.93
C GLY A 70 14.48 12.56 2.94
N CYS A 71 14.22 13.81 3.36
CA CYS A 71 15.24 14.84 3.55
C CYS A 71 16.00 14.61 4.86
N SER A 72 17.00 13.73 4.85
CA SER A 72 17.65 13.20 6.05
C SER A 72 18.62 14.15 6.74
N MET A 73 19.08 15.22 6.08
CA MET A 73 20.04 16.18 6.63
C MET A 73 19.40 17.40 7.29
N VAL A 74 18.09 17.55 7.19
CA VAL A 74 17.33 18.61 7.84
C VAL A 74 17.37 18.40 9.35
N THR A 75 17.55 19.49 10.12
CA THR A 75 17.52 19.45 11.59
C THR A 75 16.13 19.79 12.12
N THR A 76 15.87 19.36 13.35
CA THR A 76 14.61 19.68 14.06
C THR A 76 14.39 21.19 14.14
N SER A 77 15.44 21.95 14.49
CA SER A 77 15.37 23.42 14.60
C SER A 77 14.97 24.10 13.30
N SER A 78 15.61 23.74 12.16
CA SER A 78 15.29 24.34 10.86
C SER A 78 13.87 23.96 10.38
N LEU A 79 13.45 22.73 10.68
CA LEU A 79 12.08 22.28 10.41
C LEU A 79 11.05 23.06 11.24
N HIS A 80 11.28 23.20 12.54
CA HIS A 80 10.40 23.95 13.45
C HIS A 80 10.30 25.42 13.04
N HIS A 81 11.42 26.04 12.65
CA HIS A 81 11.41 27.43 12.16
C HIS A 81 10.55 27.59 10.91
N LEU A 82 10.60 26.64 9.96
CA LEU A 82 9.72 26.65 8.78
C LEU A 82 8.25 26.48 9.17
N LEU A 83 7.92 25.53 10.06
CA LEU A 83 6.55 25.23 10.48
C LEU A 83 5.91 26.39 11.24
N THR A 84 6.65 27.08 12.10
CA THR A 84 6.14 28.26 12.85
C THR A 84 5.72 29.41 11.93
N GLN A 85 6.25 29.45 10.70
CA GLN A 85 5.91 30.43 9.69
C GLN A 85 4.91 29.92 8.65
N SER A 86 4.29 28.74 8.85
CA SER A 86 3.42 28.06 7.87
C SER A 86 1.96 27.89 8.35
N PRO A 87 1.24 28.98 8.71
CA PRO A 87 -0.10 28.88 9.30
C PRO A 87 -1.20 28.40 8.35
N PHE A 88 -0.95 28.42 7.03
CA PHE A 88 -1.89 28.00 6.02
C PHE A 88 -1.69 26.56 5.55
N LEU A 89 -0.78 25.81 6.20
CA LEU A 89 -0.42 24.46 5.80
C LEU A 89 -1.62 23.50 5.96
N GLU A 90 -2.01 22.88 4.84
CA GLU A 90 -3.11 21.91 4.75
C GLU A 90 -2.57 20.48 4.57
N THR A 91 -1.48 20.32 3.83
CA THR A 91 -0.84 19.01 3.60
C THR A 91 0.63 19.05 3.98
N PHE A 92 1.01 18.15 4.89
CA PHE A 92 2.38 18.02 5.36
C PHE A 92 2.88 16.58 5.29
N CYS A 93 3.90 16.32 4.45
CA CYS A 93 4.50 15.01 4.27
C CYS A 93 5.98 15.05 4.64
N VAL A 94 6.36 14.28 5.66
CA VAL A 94 7.75 14.20 6.18
C VAL A 94 8.19 12.76 6.43
N LYS A 95 7.67 11.84 5.64
CA LYS A 95 7.98 10.41 5.75
C LYS A 95 9.48 10.16 5.83
N GLY A 96 9.90 9.39 6.85
CA GLY A 96 11.28 8.94 7.03
C GLY A 96 12.27 10.01 7.45
N MET A 97 11.81 11.18 7.96
CA MET A 97 12.70 12.25 8.41
C MET A 97 13.11 12.07 9.88
N PRO A 98 14.42 12.03 10.18
CA PRO A 98 14.93 11.97 11.57
C PRO A 98 14.64 13.24 12.38
N ALA A 99 14.47 14.37 11.70
CA ALA A 99 14.21 15.69 12.31
C ALA A 99 12.83 15.79 12.98
N VAL A 100 11.91 14.88 12.65
CA VAL A 100 10.55 14.88 13.20
C VAL A 100 10.56 14.20 14.56
N THR A 101 10.19 14.95 15.60
CA THR A 101 10.16 14.53 17.00
C THR A 101 8.77 14.74 17.61
N ASN A 102 8.58 14.37 18.87
CA ASN A 102 7.34 14.64 19.59
C ASN A 102 7.05 16.16 19.69
N GLU A 103 8.09 16.98 19.83
CA GLU A 103 7.98 18.43 19.84
C GLU A 103 7.45 18.99 18.49
N THR A 104 7.81 18.35 17.37
CA THR A 104 7.25 18.72 16.05
C THR A 104 5.73 18.63 16.04
N CYS A 105 5.14 17.64 16.71
CA CYS A 105 3.69 17.51 16.84
C CYS A 105 3.07 18.66 17.66
N GLU A 106 3.77 19.13 18.67
CA GLU A 106 3.34 20.30 19.45
C GLU A 106 3.36 21.57 18.58
N ILE A 107 4.45 21.81 17.87
CA ILE A 107 4.57 22.95 16.92
C ILE A 107 3.44 22.89 15.86
N LEU A 108 3.19 21.73 15.27
CA LEU A 108 2.09 21.57 14.30
C LEU A 108 0.74 21.93 14.89
N SER A 109 0.48 21.51 16.12
CA SER A 109 -0.77 21.80 16.80
C SER A 109 -0.98 23.30 17.09
N GLN A 110 0.10 24.02 17.33
CA GLN A 110 0.07 25.45 17.68
C GLN A 110 0.06 26.36 16.45
N HIS A 111 0.80 26.01 15.41
CA HIS A 111 1.09 26.89 14.28
C HIS A 111 0.44 26.49 12.96
N CYS A 112 -0.06 25.25 12.81
CA CYS A 112 -0.67 24.77 11.58
C CYS A 112 -2.16 24.34 11.76
N PRO A 113 -3.06 25.27 12.09
CA PRO A 113 -4.45 24.94 12.46
C PRO A 113 -5.31 24.43 11.28
N ARG A 114 -4.86 24.61 10.03
CA ARG A 114 -5.59 24.20 8.82
C ARG A 114 -5.22 22.81 8.29
N LEU A 115 -4.45 22.05 9.05
CA LEU A 115 -3.90 20.78 8.60
C LEU A 115 -5.01 19.75 8.33
N LEU A 116 -5.07 19.27 7.09
CA LEU A 116 -6.02 18.26 6.59
C LEU A 116 -5.37 16.91 6.37
N SER A 117 -4.13 16.89 5.86
CA SER A 117 -3.38 15.66 5.57
C SER A 117 -1.99 15.72 6.20
N LEU A 118 -1.67 14.68 6.98
CA LEU A 118 -0.41 14.58 7.73
C LEU A 118 0.21 13.19 7.55
N ASP A 119 1.41 13.13 6.94
CA ASP A 119 2.19 11.90 6.81
C ASP A 119 3.48 11.99 7.63
N LEU A 120 3.49 11.28 8.76
CA LEU A 120 4.61 11.13 9.69
C LEU A 120 5.21 9.71 9.66
N SER A 121 4.90 8.93 8.62
CA SER A 121 5.33 7.55 8.48
C SER A 121 6.85 7.41 8.59
N GLN A 122 7.31 6.36 9.26
CA GLN A 122 8.73 5.99 9.39
C GLN A 122 9.63 7.05 10.06
N CYS A 123 9.07 7.99 10.80
CA CYS A 123 9.81 8.98 11.58
C CYS A 123 10.33 8.37 12.88
N LYS A 124 11.61 7.93 12.90
CA LYS A 124 12.19 7.12 13.97
C LYS A 124 12.27 7.84 15.33
N SER A 125 12.36 9.15 15.34
CA SER A 125 12.46 9.99 16.54
C SER A 125 11.08 10.40 17.11
N LEU A 126 10.01 10.07 16.38
CA LEU A 126 8.63 10.29 16.79
C LEU A 126 8.08 9.03 17.46
N THR A 127 7.25 9.20 18.49
CA THR A 127 6.54 8.13 19.19
C THR A 127 5.04 8.45 19.30
N GLY A 128 4.25 7.49 19.75
CA GLY A 128 2.83 7.71 20.07
C GLY A 128 2.58 8.86 21.06
N ALA A 129 3.56 9.21 21.90
CA ALA A 129 3.43 10.35 22.82
C ALA A 129 3.29 11.68 22.06
N GLY A 130 4.02 11.89 20.95
CA GLY A 130 3.87 13.06 20.09
C GLY A 130 2.48 13.17 19.50
N ILE A 131 1.95 12.05 18.98
CA ILE A 131 0.58 12.01 18.44
C ILE A 131 -0.44 12.33 19.52
N ARG A 132 -0.25 11.82 20.74
CA ARG A 132 -1.13 12.14 21.87
C ARG A 132 -1.08 13.63 22.23
N LEU A 133 0.11 14.26 22.22
CA LEU A 133 0.23 15.71 22.44
C LEU A 133 -0.52 16.51 21.37
N PHE A 134 -0.36 16.13 20.10
CA PHE A 134 -1.08 16.74 18.98
C PHE A 134 -2.61 16.63 19.14
N ALA A 135 -3.11 15.45 19.46
CA ALA A 135 -4.53 15.21 19.69
C ALA A 135 -5.06 15.96 20.93
N SER A 136 -4.34 15.90 22.05
CA SER A 136 -4.76 16.54 23.29
C SER A 136 -4.85 18.07 23.18
N SER A 137 -4.06 18.68 22.31
CA SER A 137 -4.14 20.14 22.06
C SER A 137 -5.47 20.58 21.47
N ALA A 138 -6.12 19.72 20.67
CA ALA A 138 -7.46 19.96 20.12
C ALA A 138 -8.52 19.94 21.22
N VAL A 139 -8.42 18.95 22.13
CA VAL A 139 -9.32 18.84 23.28
C VAL A 139 -9.18 20.06 24.19
N THR A 140 -7.95 20.50 24.48
CA THR A 140 -7.70 21.70 25.31
C THR A 140 -8.28 22.97 24.70
N ARG A 141 -8.27 23.08 23.36
CA ARG A 141 -8.85 24.23 22.65
C ARG A 141 -10.37 24.11 22.40
N ALA A 142 -10.99 23.00 22.81
CA ALA A 142 -12.38 22.66 22.52
C ALA A 142 -12.72 22.73 21.01
N MET A 143 -11.74 22.48 20.15
CA MET A 143 -11.88 22.49 18.69
C MET A 143 -11.31 21.19 18.11
N PRO A 144 -12.11 20.39 17.40
CA PRO A 144 -11.63 19.17 16.78
C PRO A 144 -10.56 19.46 15.73
N LEU A 145 -9.67 18.48 15.50
CA LEU A 145 -8.72 18.53 14.42
C LEU A 145 -9.46 18.46 13.08
N SER A 146 -9.06 19.29 12.14
CA SER A 146 -9.60 19.27 10.76
C SER A 146 -9.02 18.11 9.92
N LEU A 147 -8.24 17.19 10.53
CA LEU A 147 -7.58 16.10 9.84
C LEU A 147 -8.57 15.18 9.13
N VAL A 148 -8.31 14.97 7.85
CA VAL A 148 -8.98 14.01 6.97
C VAL A 148 -8.08 12.80 6.73
N GLU A 149 -6.77 13.01 6.65
CA GLU A 149 -5.79 11.95 6.40
C GLU A 149 -4.66 12.00 7.42
N LEU A 150 -4.38 10.84 8.05
CA LEU A 150 -3.27 10.65 8.97
C LEU A 150 -2.53 9.34 8.66
N ARG A 151 -1.24 9.46 8.35
CA ARG A 151 -0.36 8.32 8.10
C ARG A 151 0.74 8.24 9.14
N LEU A 152 0.80 7.14 9.88
CA LEU A 152 1.70 6.87 10.99
C LEU A 152 2.45 5.54 10.82
N SER A 153 2.57 5.05 9.59
CA SER A 153 3.18 3.75 9.30
C SER A 153 4.56 3.61 9.94
N GLY A 154 4.77 2.51 10.67
CA GLY A 154 6.03 2.22 11.35
C GLY A 154 6.31 3.05 12.61
N LEU A 155 5.31 3.74 13.15
CA LEU A 155 5.43 4.49 14.39
C LEU A 155 5.48 3.53 15.59
N LYS A 156 6.34 3.85 16.56
CA LYS A 156 6.50 3.07 17.79
C LYS A 156 5.66 3.62 18.93
N SER A 157 5.37 2.74 19.90
CA SER A 157 4.73 3.09 21.18
C SER A 157 3.38 3.77 21.03
N ILE A 158 2.56 3.28 20.09
CA ILE A 158 1.15 3.67 20.01
C ILE A 158 0.41 2.91 21.12
N THR A 159 -0.12 3.66 22.08
CA THR A 159 -0.82 3.13 23.25
C THR A 159 -2.32 3.39 23.18
N ASP A 160 -3.07 2.73 24.07
CA ASP A 160 -4.51 2.95 24.23
C ASP A 160 -4.84 4.43 24.44
N ARG A 161 -4.03 5.13 25.26
CA ARG A 161 -4.19 6.57 25.50
C ARG A 161 -3.98 7.40 24.24
N THR A 162 -3.04 7.01 23.39
CA THR A 162 -2.80 7.69 22.11
C THR A 162 -3.99 7.51 21.18
N MET A 163 -4.50 6.30 21.07
CA MET A 163 -5.62 5.97 20.19
C MET A 163 -6.95 6.55 20.68
N SER A 164 -7.19 6.55 22.01
CA SER A 164 -8.36 7.24 22.60
C SER A 164 -8.34 8.73 22.29
N ALA A 165 -7.21 9.41 22.56
CA ALA A 165 -7.08 10.84 22.29
C ALA A 165 -7.27 11.16 20.79
N LEU A 166 -6.73 10.32 19.88
CA LEU A 166 -6.89 10.49 18.46
C LEU A 166 -8.36 10.33 18.03
N GLY A 167 -9.03 9.29 18.54
CA GLY A 167 -10.44 9.04 18.26
C GLY A 167 -11.35 10.19 18.71
N GLU A 168 -11.03 10.85 19.80
CA GLU A 168 -11.77 12.01 20.33
C GLU A 168 -11.48 13.29 19.53
N ALA A 169 -10.21 13.50 19.20
CA ALA A 169 -9.74 14.74 18.60
C ALA A 169 -10.00 14.85 17.09
N ALA A 170 -10.07 13.73 16.35
CA ALA A 170 -10.11 13.72 14.89
C ALA A 170 -11.39 13.06 14.31
N PRO A 171 -12.58 13.67 14.51
CA PRO A 171 -13.86 13.08 14.07
C PRO A 171 -14.04 13.08 12.53
N TYR A 172 -13.25 13.85 11.80
CA TYR A 172 -13.35 13.98 10.34
C TYR A 172 -12.39 13.05 9.58
N LEU A 173 -11.70 12.16 10.30
CA LEU A 173 -10.67 11.30 9.71
C LEU A 173 -11.30 10.28 8.74
N GLU A 174 -10.85 10.33 7.47
CA GLU A 174 -11.26 9.41 6.41
C GLU A 174 -10.18 8.37 6.09
N VAL A 175 -8.90 8.73 6.27
CA VAL A 175 -7.75 7.85 6.01
C VAL A 175 -6.88 7.74 7.24
N LEU A 176 -6.69 6.50 7.73
CA LEU A 176 -5.79 6.18 8.83
C LEU A 176 -4.88 5.02 8.44
N ASP A 177 -3.57 5.30 8.35
CA ASP A 177 -2.55 4.29 8.10
C ASP A 177 -1.70 4.08 9.36
N LEU A 178 -1.83 2.91 9.96
CA LEU A 178 -1.09 2.41 11.11
C LEU A 178 -0.23 1.20 10.74
N SER A 179 -0.01 0.95 9.44
CA SER A 179 0.77 -0.21 8.99
C SER A 179 2.16 -0.24 9.62
N TYR A 180 2.71 -1.43 9.85
CA TYR A 180 4.02 -1.62 10.51
C TYR A 180 4.14 -1.06 11.93
N CYS A 181 3.04 -0.71 12.61
CA CYS A 181 3.04 -0.32 14.01
C CYS A 181 3.10 -1.58 14.88
N ARG A 182 4.31 -2.13 15.05
CA ARG A 182 4.52 -3.45 15.66
C ARG A 182 4.14 -3.55 17.14
N ASP A 183 4.04 -2.43 17.83
CA ASP A 183 3.67 -2.35 19.25
C ASP A 183 2.16 -2.07 19.43
N LEU A 184 1.37 -2.09 18.36
CA LEU A 184 -0.06 -1.81 18.40
C LEU A 184 -0.83 -3.06 18.87
N HIS A 185 -1.56 -2.93 19.97
CA HIS A 185 -2.37 -3.99 20.57
C HIS A 185 -3.87 -3.83 20.27
N ASN A 186 -4.64 -4.90 20.44
CA ASN A 186 -6.10 -4.89 20.28
C ASN A 186 -6.79 -3.84 21.17
N SER A 187 -6.30 -3.62 22.39
CA SER A 187 -6.82 -2.62 23.32
C SER A 187 -6.71 -1.19 22.78
N ALA A 188 -5.67 -0.89 22.02
CA ALA A 188 -5.50 0.43 21.40
C ALA A 188 -6.55 0.64 20.29
N ILE A 189 -6.88 -0.39 19.54
CA ILE A 189 -7.98 -0.36 18.55
C ILE A 189 -9.32 -0.17 19.25
N ASP A 190 -9.58 -0.90 20.35
CA ASP A 190 -10.79 -0.70 21.17
C ASP A 190 -10.88 0.76 21.67
N ALA A 191 -9.79 1.29 22.19
CA ALA A 191 -9.72 2.67 22.68
C ALA A 191 -10.01 3.73 21.60
N PHE A 192 -9.62 3.49 20.36
CA PHE A 192 -9.90 4.41 19.23
C PHE A 192 -11.39 4.57 18.96
N VAL A 193 -12.14 3.47 19.02
CA VAL A 193 -13.58 3.47 18.74
C VAL A 193 -14.45 3.59 19.99
N ALA A 194 -13.89 3.44 21.19
CA ALA A 194 -14.61 3.61 22.44
C ALA A 194 -15.16 5.04 22.55
N CYS A 195 -16.36 5.17 23.08
CA CYS A 195 -17.05 6.44 23.28
C CYS A 195 -17.49 6.56 24.75
N SER A 196 -17.20 7.70 25.38
CA SER A 196 -17.75 8.05 26.69
C SER A 196 -19.21 8.47 26.57
N GLU A 197 -19.95 8.45 27.70
CA GLU A 197 -21.40 8.73 27.70
C GLU A 197 -21.73 10.16 27.27
N ASP A 198 -20.79 11.10 27.41
CA ASP A 198 -21.00 12.52 27.15
C ASP A 198 -20.95 12.92 25.66
N PHE A 199 -20.45 12.03 24.77
CA PHE A 199 -20.33 12.29 23.33
C PHE A 199 -21.34 11.48 22.53
N ALA A 200 -22.63 11.81 22.64
CA ALA A 200 -23.74 10.98 22.18
C ALA A 200 -24.12 11.09 20.69
N LEU A 201 -23.64 12.09 19.94
CA LEU A 201 -24.21 12.42 18.62
C LEU A 201 -23.91 11.39 17.53
N ASP A 202 -22.72 10.77 17.53
CA ASP A 202 -22.31 9.79 16.51
C ASP A 202 -21.84 8.47 17.17
N SER A 203 -22.67 7.86 18.03
CA SER A 203 -22.33 6.62 18.70
C SER A 203 -23.41 5.56 18.55
N ILE A 204 -22.98 4.28 18.54
CA ILE A 204 -23.86 3.12 18.54
C ILE A 204 -23.70 2.31 19.84
N SER A 205 -24.81 1.83 20.39
CA SER A 205 -24.81 0.96 21.56
C SER A 205 -24.91 -0.50 21.14
N LEU A 206 -23.88 -1.28 21.44
CA LEU A 206 -23.75 -2.69 21.06
C LEU A 206 -23.99 -3.62 22.25
N THR A 207 -24.60 -4.77 21.97
CA THR A 207 -24.63 -5.89 22.91
C THR A 207 -23.23 -6.50 23.04
N PRO A 208 -22.92 -7.24 24.13
CA PRO A 208 -21.63 -7.92 24.28
C PRO A 208 -21.29 -8.81 23.08
N ARG A 209 -22.25 -9.54 22.55
CA ARG A 209 -22.09 -10.40 21.37
C ARG A 209 -21.68 -9.60 20.12
N GLN A 210 -22.32 -8.47 19.86
CA GLN A 210 -21.98 -7.60 18.73
C GLN A 210 -20.60 -6.96 18.89
N ALA A 211 -20.20 -6.66 20.14
CA ALA A 211 -18.89 -6.12 20.48
C ALA A 211 -17.77 -7.18 20.52
N GLY A 212 -18.08 -8.46 20.25
CA GLY A 212 -17.11 -9.55 20.36
C GLY A 212 -16.68 -9.87 21.79
N ARG A 213 -17.53 -9.58 22.76
CA ARG A 213 -17.32 -9.82 24.20
C ARG A 213 -18.15 -10.98 24.70
N ASN A 214 -17.90 -11.41 25.93
CA ASN A 214 -18.64 -12.50 26.54
C ASN A 214 -20.15 -12.17 26.58
N PRO A 215 -21.04 -13.02 26.00
CA PRO A 215 -22.48 -12.76 25.97
C PRO A 215 -23.13 -12.60 27.35
N ASN A 216 -22.53 -13.15 28.39
CA ASN A 216 -23.01 -13.11 29.76
C ASN A 216 -22.71 -11.78 30.48
N GLU A 217 -21.94 -10.89 29.85
CA GLU A 217 -21.73 -9.55 30.39
C GLU A 217 -23.00 -8.72 30.22
N GLY A 218 -23.61 -8.33 31.32
CA GLY A 218 -24.84 -7.48 31.29
C GLY A 218 -24.61 -6.04 30.85
N ARG A 219 -23.39 -5.68 30.45
CA ARG A 219 -23.00 -4.33 30.06
C ARG A 219 -23.18 -4.11 28.57
N ARG A 220 -23.65 -2.92 28.18
CA ARG A 220 -23.63 -2.46 26.78
C ARG A 220 -22.32 -1.73 26.49
N TYR A 221 -21.84 -1.85 25.25
CA TYR A 221 -20.63 -1.21 24.75
C TYR A 221 -21.03 -0.08 23.82
N ARG A 222 -20.49 1.11 24.05
CA ARG A 222 -20.67 2.24 23.13
C ARG A 222 -19.47 2.39 22.24
N ARG A 223 -19.72 2.53 20.95
CA ARG A 223 -18.70 2.75 19.95
C ARG A 223 -18.99 4.02 19.17
N ARG A 224 -17.94 4.78 18.94
CA ARG A 224 -17.96 5.93 18.05
C ARG A 224 -18.13 5.44 16.61
N ILE A 225 -19.02 6.07 15.85
CA ILE A 225 -19.12 5.88 14.41
C ILE A 225 -18.11 6.81 13.76
N THR A 226 -17.15 6.24 13.04
CA THR A 226 -16.09 6.99 12.36
C THR A 226 -16.46 7.27 10.91
N ARG A 227 -15.78 8.26 10.30
CA ARG A 227 -15.91 8.57 8.88
C ARG A 227 -14.86 7.86 8.02
N LEU A 228 -14.13 6.90 8.60
CA LEU A 228 -13.06 6.19 7.91
C LEU A 228 -13.55 5.53 6.63
N ARG A 229 -12.83 5.80 5.55
CA ARG A 229 -12.96 5.18 4.23
C ARG A 229 -11.78 4.28 3.92
N HIS A 230 -10.62 4.57 4.48
CA HIS A 230 -9.41 3.75 4.34
C HIS A 230 -8.76 3.52 5.71
N LEU A 231 -8.60 2.25 6.08
CA LEU A 231 -7.88 1.81 7.26
C LEU A 231 -6.81 0.80 6.87
N SER A 232 -5.55 1.07 7.18
CA SER A 232 -4.46 0.13 7.04
C SER A 232 -3.87 -0.24 8.39
N LEU A 233 -3.89 -1.54 8.70
CA LEU A 233 -3.31 -2.18 9.87
C LEU A 233 -2.29 -3.26 9.47
N SER A 234 -1.85 -3.25 8.21
CA SER A 234 -0.95 -4.27 7.67
C SER A 234 0.35 -4.34 8.47
N TYR A 235 0.84 -5.56 8.72
CA TYR A 235 2.07 -5.83 9.47
C TYR A 235 2.05 -5.35 10.94
N CYS A 236 0.86 -5.17 11.53
CA CYS A 236 0.68 -4.95 12.97
C CYS A 236 0.61 -6.30 13.68
N VAL A 237 1.75 -6.93 13.88
CA VAL A 237 1.91 -8.34 14.29
C VAL A 237 1.36 -8.71 15.68
N LEU A 238 0.98 -7.74 16.52
CA LEU A 238 0.35 -7.98 17.82
C LEU A 238 -1.18 -7.85 17.78
N LEU A 239 -1.75 -7.54 16.61
CA LEU A 239 -3.18 -7.56 16.43
C LEU A 239 -3.67 -8.99 16.18
N THR A 240 -4.92 -9.22 16.52
CA THR A 240 -5.64 -10.48 16.27
C THR A 240 -7.03 -10.15 15.70
N ASP A 241 -7.83 -11.15 15.40
CA ASP A 241 -9.24 -11.01 15.02
C ASP A 241 -10.08 -10.22 16.06
N ILE A 242 -9.61 -10.15 17.33
CA ILE A 242 -10.22 -9.30 18.37
C ILE A 242 -10.22 -7.81 17.95
N ALA A 243 -9.14 -7.33 17.30
CA ALA A 243 -9.12 -5.96 16.78
C ALA A 243 -10.25 -5.74 15.75
N CYS A 244 -10.48 -6.71 14.86
CA CYS A 244 -11.60 -6.67 13.91
C CYS A 244 -12.94 -6.62 14.63
N SER A 245 -13.13 -7.42 15.69
CA SER A 245 -14.32 -7.38 16.52
C SER A 245 -14.55 -6.02 17.18
N HIS A 246 -13.48 -5.32 17.58
CA HIS A 246 -13.58 -3.98 18.15
C HIS A 246 -14.01 -2.94 17.12
N LEU A 247 -13.62 -3.10 15.87
CA LEU A 247 -13.95 -2.19 14.77
C LEU A 247 -15.35 -2.42 14.19
N ALA A 248 -15.95 -3.59 14.41
CA ALA A 248 -17.28 -3.92 13.91
C ALA A 248 -18.31 -2.86 14.32
N HIS A 249 -19.18 -2.49 13.40
CA HIS A 249 -20.21 -1.43 13.50
C HIS A 249 -19.69 0.01 13.65
N ALA A 250 -18.37 0.23 13.80
CA ALA A 250 -17.80 1.57 13.99
C ALA A 250 -17.43 2.28 12.67
N MET A 251 -17.41 1.57 11.55
CA MET A 251 -16.87 2.09 10.27
C MET A 251 -17.80 1.84 9.07
N PRO A 252 -19.04 2.34 9.05
CA PRO A 252 -20.00 2.02 7.98
C PRO A 252 -19.65 2.61 6.61
N GLN A 253 -18.67 3.52 6.55
CA GLN A 253 -18.23 4.17 5.31
C GLN A 253 -16.93 3.56 4.73
N LEU A 254 -16.39 2.49 5.35
CA LEU A 254 -15.10 1.94 4.96
C LEU A 254 -15.15 1.34 3.56
N GLU A 255 -14.20 1.78 2.71
CA GLU A 255 -14.03 1.34 1.34
C GLU A 255 -12.77 0.49 1.17
N LEU A 256 -11.70 0.77 1.92
CA LEU A 256 -10.43 0.07 1.85
C LEU A 256 -10.01 -0.41 3.24
N LEU A 257 -9.83 -1.73 3.38
CA LEU A 257 -9.35 -2.37 4.60
C LEU A 257 -8.12 -3.22 4.28
N GLU A 258 -7.01 -2.91 4.93
CA GLU A 258 -5.74 -3.62 4.75
C GLU A 258 -5.31 -4.22 6.09
N LEU A 259 -5.31 -5.56 6.15
CA LEU A 259 -4.94 -6.39 7.29
C LEU A 259 -3.78 -7.36 6.96
N GLY A 260 -3.13 -7.17 5.80
CA GLY A 260 -2.06 -8.05 5.34
C GLY A 260 -0.90 -8.15 6.32
N GLY A 261 -0.28 -9.34 6.45
CA GLY A 261 0.88 -9.56 7.31
C GLY A 261 0.61 -9.54 8.82
N ILE A 262 -0.65 -9.64 9.27
CA ILE A 262 -0.99 -9.88 10.69
C ILE A 262 -0.69 -11.34 11.06
N GLY A 263 -0.87 -12.26 10.10
CA GLY A 263 -0.50 -13.68 10.27
C GLY A 263 -1.62 -14.55 10.83
N SER A 264 -1.23 -15.65 11.46
CA SER A 264 -2.14 -16.71 11.93
C SER A 264 -3.07 -16.31 13.07
N GLU A 265 -2.80 -15.20 13.74
CA GLU A 265 -3.68 -14.69 14.80
C GLU A 265 -4.94 -14.00 14.25
N LEU A 266 -5.05 -13.83 12.93
CA LEU A 266 -6.24 -13.33 12.27
C LEU A 266 -7.17 -14.50 11.95
N LYS A 267 -8.20 -14.69 12.77
CA LYS A 267 -9.17 -15.81 12.70
C LYS A 267 -10.54 -15.34 12.20
N ASP A 268 -11.37 -16.29 11.79
CA ASP A 268 -12.67 -16.04 11.19
C ASP A 268 -13.60 -15.16 12.06
N ASP A 269 -13.74 -15.48 13.36
CA ASP A 269 -14.81 -14.92 14.20
C ASP A 269 -14.84 -13.38 14.21
N GLY A 270 -13.69 -12.76 14.40
CA GLY A 270 -13.60 -11.30 14.44
C GLY A 270 -13.65 -10.69 13.05
N VAL A 271 -13.02 -11.33 12.06
CA VAL A 271 -12.99 -10.85 10.68
C VAL A 271 -14.40 -10.89 10.08
N VAL A 272 -15.11 -11.99 10.20
CA VAL A 272 -16.52 -12.13 9.74
C VAL A 272 -17.41 -11.07 10.38
N ARG A 273 -17.32 -10.91 11.70
CA ARG A 273 -18.10 -9.89 12.43
C ARG A 273 -17.86 -8.48 11.90
N LEU A 274 -16.62 -8.16 11.55
CA LEU A 274 -16.30 -6.85 10.96
C LEU A 274 -16.88 -6.74 9.55
N LEU A 275 -16.59 -7.71 8.68
CA LEU A 275 -16.95 -7.66 7.26
C LEU A 275 -18.45 -7.59 7.02
N GLU A 276 -19.27 -8.26 7.85
CA GLU A 276 -20.74 -8.18 7.81
C GLU A 276 -21.27 -6.74 8.03
N THR A 277 -20.45 -5.85 8.61
CA THR A 277 -20.82 -4.46 8.90
C THR A 277 -20.26 -3.44 7.90
N LEU A 278 -19.58 -3.90 6.83
CA LEU A 278 -18.90 -3.06 5.84
C LEU A 278 -19.54 -3.14 4.44
N PRO A 279 -20.71 -2.57 4.22
CA PRO A 279 -21.40 -2.70 2.94
C PRO A 279 -20.74 -1.95 1.77
N LYS A 280 -19.85 -0.99 2.06
CA LYS A 280 -19.17 -0.16 1.05
C LYS A 280 -17.76 -0.63 0.71
N LEU A 281 -17.33 -1.78 1.24
CA LEU A 281 -15.97 -2.27 1.06
C LEU A 281 -15.67 -2.59 -0.40
N ARG A 282 -14.65 -1.92 -0.95
CA ARG A 282 -14.17 -2.07 -2.32
C ARG A 282 -12.85 -2.82 -2.40
N LYS A 283 -11.97 -2.63 -1.41
CA LYS A 283 -10.69 -3.34 -1.32
C LYS A 283 -10.56 -4.02 0.02
N LEU A 284 -10.23 -5.31 0.00
CA LEU A 284 -9.90 -6.11 1.16
C LEU A 284 -8.55 -6.78 0.95
N ASP A 285 -7.63 -6.55 1.87
CA ASP A 285 -6.32 -7.19 1.90
C ASP A 285 -6.18 -8.05 3.15
N LEU A 286 -6.06 -9.36 2.94
CA LEU A 286 -5.87 -10.41 3.93
C LEU A 286 -4.62 -11.25 3.59
N GLU A 287 -3.58 -10.63 2.98
CA GLU A 287 -2.33 -11.33 2.71
C GLU A 287 -1.74 -11.93 3.99
N ASP A 288 -1.22 -13.15 3.90
CA ASP A 288 -0.65 -13.91 5.04
C ASP A 288 -1.65 -14.31 6.15
N ALA A 289 -2.95 -14.17 5.95
CA ALA A 289 -3.97 -14.65 6.88
C ALA A 289 -4.15 -16.18 6.74
N ASN A 290 -3.23 -16.96 7.27
CA ASN A 290 -3.13 -18.40 7.02
C ASN A 290 -4.26 -19.23 7.65
N ASP A 291 -4.92 -18.71 8.70
CA ASP A 291 -5.93 -19.42 9.49
C ASP A 291 -7.37 -19.02 9.17
N ILE A 292 -7.57 -18.09 8.21
CA ILE A 292 -8.92 -17.79 7.72
C ILE A 292 -9.46 -18.93 6.88
N THR A 293 -10.77 -19.17 6.98
CA THR A 293 -11.48 -20.22 6.23
C THR A 293 -12.54 -19.64 5.29
N ASP A 294 -13.28 -20.51 4.64
CA ASP A 294 -14.37 -20.16 3.72
C ASP A 294 -15.42 -19.24 4.33
N ASN A 295 -15.59 -19.25 5.66
CA ASN A 295 -16.54 -18.36 6.36
C ASN A 295 -16.27 -16.89 6.06
N VAL A 296 -14.98 -16.50 5.96
CA VAL A 296 -14.58 -15.12 5.64
C VAL A 296 -15.03 -14.75 4.23
N LEU A 297 -14.79 -15.62 3.22
CA LEU A 297 -15.27 -15.35 1.87
C LEU A 297 -16.79 -15.35 1.76
N GLN A 298 -17.47 -16.22 2.51
CA GLN A 298 -18.94 -16.28 2.56
C GLN A 298 -19.53 -14.99 3.12
N SER A 299 -18.93 -14.39 4.15
CA SER A 299 -19.40 -13.13 4.77
C SER A 299 -19.39 -11.92 3.82
N ILE A 300 -18.54 -11.95 2.79
CA ILE A 300 -18.45 -10.93 1.73
C ILE A 300 -19.00 -11.40 0.39
N THR A 301 -19.65 -12.55 0.34
CA THR A 301 -20.28 -13.05 -0.89
C THR A 301 -21.76 -12.72 -0.85
N PRO A 302 -22.27 -11.81 -1.70
CA PRO A 302 -23.70 -11.51 -1.76
C PRO A 302 -24.54 -12.77 -2.06
N HIS A 303 -25.53 -13.03 -1.23
CA HIS A 303 -26.48 -14.12 -1.49
C HIS A 303 -27.68 -13.57 -2.27
N PRO A 304 -28.08 -14.20 -3.36
CA PRO A 304 -29.29 -13.82 -4.10
C PRO A 304 -30.53 -14.20 -3.28
N SER A 305 -30.95 -13.33 -2.36
CA SER A 305 -32.24 -13.48 -1.69
C SER A 305 -33.30 -12.77 -2.49
N SER A 306 -34.46 -13.43 -2.68
CA SER A 306 -35.56 -12.98 -3.54
C SER A 306 -36.22 -11.67 -3.09
N ASP A 307 -35.94 -11.19 -1.87
CA ASP A 307 -36.55 -9.98 -1.30
C ASP A 307 -35.68 -8.73 -1.36
N ASP A 308 -34.40 -8.84 -1.70
CA ASP A 308 -33.41 -7.74 -1.63
C ASP A 308 -33.16 -7.00 -2.94
N ILE A 309 -33.88 -7.31 -4.03
CA ILE A 309 -33.72 -6.64 -5.35
C ILE A 309 -33.85 -5.11 -5.26
N ARG A 310 -34.35 -4.56 -4.15
CA ARG A 310 -34.47 -3.11 -3.93
C ARG A 310 -33.40 -2.51 -3.01
N ARG A 311 -32.45 -3.31 -2.48
CA ARG A 311 -31.43 -2.87 -1.53
C ARG A 311 -29.99 -3.20 -1.94
N ASP A 312 -29.74 -3.38 -3.23
CA ASP A 312 -28.47 -3.89 -3.79
C ASP A 312 -27.18 -3.21 -3.28
N HIS A 313 -27.25 -1.97 -2.83
CA HIS A 313 -26.06 -1.20 -2.44
C HIS A 313 -25.64 -1.33 -0.95
N CYS A 314 -26.40 -2.06 -0.15
CA CYS A 314 -26.16 -2.21 1.29
C CYS A 314 -25.71 -3.61 1.71
N VAL A 315 -25.46 -4.50 0.75
CA VAL A 315 -25.04 -5.88 1.03
C VAL A 315 -23.52 -5.97 1.02
N PRO A 316 -22.89 -6.55 2.06
CA PRO A 316 -21.45 -6.79 2.07
C PRO A 316 -21.00 -7.53 0.81
N GLY A 317 -19.86 -7.12 0.23
CA GLY A 317 -19.27 -7.70 -0.97
C GLY A 317 -19.86 -7.24 -2.31
N HIS A 318 -21.01 -6.58 -2.34
CA HIS A 318 -21.55 -6.04 -3.61
C HIS A 318 -20.59 -5.02 -4.25
N ALA A 319 -20.01 -4.13 -3.45
CA ALA A 319 -19.07 -3.10 -3.91
C ALA A 319 -17.62 -3.59 -4.09
N LEU A 320 -17.34 -4.87 -3.78
CA LEU A 320 -15.98 -5.41 -3.76
C LEU A 320 -15.35 -5.42 -5.15
N GLU A 321 -14.26 -4.70 -5.31
CA GLU A 321 -13.49 -4.60 -6.56
C GLU A 321 -12.14 -5.33 -6.49
N HIS A 322 -11.50 -5.34 -5.33
CA HIS A 322 -10.15 -5.86 -5.15
C HIS A 322 -10.07 -6.73 -3.90
N LEU A 323 -9.71 -7.99 -4.07
CA LEU A 323 -9.49 -8.96 -3.00
C LEU A 323 -8.09 -9.51 -3.07
N ILE A 324 -7.35 -9.42 -1.95
CA ILE A 324 -6.04 -10.03 -1.76
C ILE A 324 -6.19 -11.06 -0.64
N VAL A 325 -5.92 -12.33 -0.97
CA VAL A 325 -5.96 -13.48 -0.05
C VAL A 325 -4.75 -14.39 -0.27
N SER A 326 -3.65 -13.81 -0.72
CA SER A 326 -2.40 -14.54 -0.92
C SER A 326 -1.97 -15.21 0.39
N TYR A 327 -1.49 -16.45 0.30
CA TYR A 327 -1.09 -17.32 1.41
C TYR A 327 -2.22 -17.82 2.32
N ALA A 328 -3.49 -17.51 2.04
CA ALA A 328 -4.64 -18.07 2.75
C ALA A 328 -4.92 -19.52 2.29
N ILE A 329 -4.18 -20.47 2.84
CA ILE A 329 -4.12 -21.86 2.35
C ILE A 329 -5.35 -22.71 2.71
N GLN A 330 -6.22 -22.22 3.59
CA GLN A 330 -7.41 -22.98 4.02
C GLN A 330 -8.66 -22.69 3.18
N LEU A 331 -8.59 -21.69 2.28
CA LEU A 331 -9.70 -21.34 1.39
C LEU A 331 -9.95 -22.42 0.34
N SER A 332 -11.21 -22.81 0.17
CA SER A 332 -11.64 -23.80 -0.79
C SER A 332 -11.95 -23.23 -2.17
N ASN A 333 -11.93 -24.08 -3.19
CA ASN A 333 -12.34 -23.69 -4.55
C ASN A 333 -13.80 -23.27 -4.65
N ASP A 334 -14.68 -23.88 -3.86
CA ASP A 334 -16.11 -23.59 -3.88
C ASP A 334 -16.38 -22.19 -3.35
N ALA A 335 -15.66 -21.77 -2.31
CA ALA A 335 -15.74 -20.41 -1.80
C ALA A 335 -15.23 -19.38 -2.82
N PHE A 336 -14.10 -19.65 -3.51
CA PHE A 336 -13.64 -18.80 -4.61
C PHE A 336 -14.66 -18.70 -5.75
N LEU A 337 -15.23 -19.81 -6.19
CA LEU A 337 -16.23 -19.82 -7.26
C LEU A 337 -17.50 -19.07 -6.86
N ALA A 338 -17.99 -19.25 -5.64
CA ALA A 338 -19.15 -18.54 -5.13
C ALA A 338 -18.90 -17.02 -5.13
N LEU A 339 -17.76 -16.58 -4.60
CA LEU A 339 -17.38 -15.17 -4.55
C LEU A 339 -17.24 -14.57 -5.96
N ILE A 340 -16.51 -15.22 -6.87
CA ILE A 340 -16.29 -14.74 -8.24
C ILE A 340 -17.62 -14.55 -8.99
N ARG A 341 -18.58 -15.44 -8.78
CA ARG A 341 -19.89 -15.38 -9.43
C ARG A 341 -20.79 -14.29 -8.87
N ASN A 342 -20.78 -14.12 -7.56
CA ASN A 342 -21.75 -13.27 -6.85
C ASN A 342 -21.23 -11.85 -6.58
N CYS A 343 -19.93 -11.56 -6.66
CA CYS A 343 -19.38 -10.21 -6.55
C CYS A 343 -19.30 -9.54 -7.92
N PRO A 344 -20.27 -8.67 -8.30
CA PRO A 344 -20.39 -8.18 -9.68
C PRO A 344 -19.27 -7.20 -10.08
N HIS A 345 -18.67 -6.51 -9.11
CA HIS A 345 -17.64 -5.50 -9.34
C HIS A 345 -16.21 -6.01 -9.14
N LEU A 346 -16.03 -7.31 -8.79
CA LEU A 346 -14.71 -7.89 -8.57
C LEU A 346 -13.90 -7.87 -9.86
N ARG A 347 -12.80 -7.10 -9.85
CA ARG A 347 -11.89 -6.93 -11.00
C ARG A 347 -10.45 -7.31 -10.70
N VAL A 348 -10.04 -7.35 -9.43
CA VAL A 348 -8.69 -7.76 -9.02
C VAL A 348 -8.79 -8.86 -7.98
N LEU A 349 -8.19 -10.00 -8.26
CA LEU A 349 -8.09 -11.14 -7.34
C LEU A 349 -6.63 -11.56 -7.23
N GLU A 350 -6.05 -11.40 -6.04
CA GLU A 350 -4.70 -11.86 -5.73
C GLU A 350 -4.78 -13.05 -4.77
N ALA A 351 -4.39 -14.22 -5.25
CA ALA A 351 -4.54 -15.49 -4.54
C ALA A 351 -3.28 -16.37 -4.67
N ASP A 352 -2.11 -15.74 -4.52
CA ASP A 352 -0.83 -16.43 -4.59
C ASP A 352 -0.70 -17.46 -3.48
N ASN A 353 -0.04 -18.57 -3.79
CA ASN A 353 0.17 -19.66 -2.84
C ASN A 353 -1.11 -20.11 -2.11
N THR A 354 -2.23 -20.16 -2.84
CA THR A 354 -3.51 -20.68 -2.34
C THR A 354 -3.89 -21.99 -3.05
N ARG A 355 -5.05 -22.54 -2.68
CA ARG A 355 -5.63 -23.73 -3.34
C ARG A 355 -6.57 -23.37 -4.51
N ILE A 356 -6.52 -22.14 -5.00
CA ILE A 356 -7.38 -21.73 -6.13
C ILE A 356 -7.19 -22.66 -7.31
N SER A 357 -8.28 -23.12 -7.92
CA SER A 357 -8.24 -24.04 -9.06
C SER A 357 -8.18 -23.32 -10.40
N ALA A 358 -7.72 -24.03 -11.41
CA ALA A 358 -7.79 -23.57 -12.80
C ALA A 358 -9.23 -23.23 -13.23
N ALA A 359 -10.23 -23.95 -12.71
CA ALA A 359 -11.65 -23.68 -12.99
C ALA A 359 -12.09 -22.32 -12.43
N ALA A 360 -11.68 -21.97 -11.20
CA ALA A 360 -12.00 -20.68 -10.62
C ALA A 360 -11.32 -19.52 -11.38
N VAL A 361 -10.05 -19.67 -11.78
CA VAL A 361 -9.35 -18.66 -12.58
C VAL A 361 -10.00 -18.49 -13.96
N LYS A 362 -10.37 -19.59 -14.64
CA LYS A 362 -11.09 -19.52 -15.92
C LYS A 362 -12.44 -18.83 -15.79
N GLU A 363 -13.19 -19.13 -14.73
CA GLU A 363 -14.49 -18.49 -14.46
C GLU A 363 -14.31 -16.98 -14.20
N PHE A 364 -13.28 -16.58 -13.43
CA PHE A 364 -12.95 -15.17 -13.24
C PHE A 364 -12.65 -14.47 -14.56
N VAL A 365 -11.78 -15.07 -15.41
CA VAL A 365 -11.42 -14.51 -16.72
C VAL A 365 -12.66 -14.38 -17.62
N LYS A 366 -13.52 -15.40 -17.65
CA LYS A 366 -14.77 -15.39 -18.42
C LYS A 366 -15.69 -14.25 -17.96
N LEU A 367 -16.00 -14.18 -16.66
CA LEU A 367 -16.90 -13.16 -16.10
C LEU A 367 -16.34 -11.75 -16.22
N ALA A 368 -15.04 -11.56 -16.03
CA ALA A 368 -14.40 -10.25 -16.21
C ALA A 368 -14.55 -9.73 -17.65
N ARG A 369 -14.44 -10.62 -18.65
CA ARG A 369 -14.66 -10.28 -20.06
C ARG A 369 -16.14 -10.02 -20.38
N GLU A 370 -17.06 -10.84 -19.86
CA GLU A 370 -18.51 -10.65 -20.02
C GLU A 370 -18.97 -9.33 -19.42
N ARG A 371 -18.44 -8.98 -18.25
CA ARG A 371 -18.71 -7.70 -17.55
C ARG A 371 -17.97 -6.50 -18.18
N LYS A 372 -17.08 -6.74 -19.15
CA LYS A 372 -16.21 -5.72 -19.76
C LYS A 372 -15.44 -4.93 -18.70
N SER A 373 -14.89 -5.64 -17.72
CA SER A 373 -14.12 -5.03 -16.63
C SER A 373 -12.76 -4.56 -17.15
N PRO A 374 -12.47 -3.25 -17.20
CA PRO A 374 -11.17 -2.77 -17.65
C PRO A 374 -10.10 -3.14 -16.62
N ASP A 375 -8.90 -3.47 -17.12
CA ASP A 375 -7.72 -3.78 -16.30
C ASP A 375 -7.93 -4.88 -15.25
N ALA A 376 -8.88 -5.80 -15.54
CA ALA A 376 -9.10 -6.94 -14.66
C ALA A 376 -7.82 -7.75 -14.50
N THR A 377 -7.52 -8.16 -13.27
CA THR A 377 -6.26 -8.83 -12.92
C THR A 377 -6.54 -10.03 -12.04
N VAL A 378 -5.92 -11.16 -12.34
CA VAL A 378 -5.85 -12.32 -11.47
C VAL A 378 -4.39 -12.73 -11.28
N VAL A 379 -3.99 -12.86 -10.02
CA VAL A 379 -2.63 -13.27 -9.62
C VAL A 379 -2.73 -14.61 -8.90
N ALA A 380 -2.06 -15.61 -9.43
CA ALA A 380 -2.07 -16.98 -8.95
C ALA A 380 -0.66 -17.61 -9.17
N ILE A 381 0.36 -16.95 -8.63
CA ILE A 381 1.73 -17.42 -8.61
C ILE A 381 1.81 -18.55 -7.56
N ASP A 382 2.67 -19.54 -7.77
CA ASP A 382 2.85 -20.68 -6.86
C ASP A 382 1.55 -21.48 -6.53
N CYS A 383 0.51 -21.35 -7.37
CA CYS A 383 -0.70 -22.16 -7.28
C CYS A 383 -0.53 -23.46 -8.09
N ARG A 384 -0.65 -24.61 -7.42
CA ARG A 384 -0.39 -25.94 -8.01
C ARG A 384 -1.27 -26.26 -9.20
N SER A 385 -2.46 -25.70 -9.29
CA SER A 385 -3.43 -25.91 -10.38
C SER A 385 -3.11 -25.10 -11.64
N MET A 386 -2.25 -24.07 -11.54
CA MET A 386 -1.92 -23.15 -12.62
C MET A 386 -0.67 -23.61 -13.36
N ASN A 387 -0.86 -24.42 -14.40
CA ASN A 387 0.21 -24.91 -15.27
C ASN A 387 0.21 -24.21 -16.64
N GLU A 388 1.23 -24.48 -17.44
CA GLU A 388 1.39 -23.90 -18.78
C GLU A 388 0.22 -24.23 -19.73
N GLY A 389 -0.39 -25.43 -19.58
CA GLY A 389 -1.55 -25.84 -20.35
C GLY A 389 -2.76 -24.95 -20.13
N VAL A 390 -3.06 -24.64 -18.86
CA VAL A 390 -4.14 -23.71 -18.47
C VAL A 390 -3.89 -22.30 -19.01
N VAL A 391 -2.65 -21.79 -18.88
CA VAL A 391 -2.28 -20.46 -19.40
C VAL A 391 -2.46 -20.41 -20.93
N LYS A 392 -2.08 -21.46 -21.66
CA LYS A 392 -2.25 -21.54 -23.12
C LYS A 392 -3.72 -21.59 -23.52
N GLU A 393 -4.56 -22.33 -22.79
CA GLU A 393 -5.99 -22.46 -23.07
C GLU A 393 -6.74 -21.13 -23.01
N ILE A 394 -6.36 -20.24 -22.08
CA ILE A 394 -7.00 -18.93 -21.90
C ILE A 394 -6.18 -17.76 -22.48
N ALA A 395 -5.14 -18.04 -23.28
CA ALA A 395 -4.21 -17.04 -23.82
C ALA A 395 -4.89 -15.94 -24.65
N ASP A 396 -5.96 -16.28 -25.38
CA ASP A 396 -6.72 -15.31 -26.19
C ASP A 396 -7.49 -14.29 -25.33
N SER A 397 -7.80 -14.65 -24.10
CA SER A 397 -8.56 -13.84 -23.14
C SER A 397 -7.68 -13.14 -22.11
N THR A 398 -6.39 -13.46 -22.08
CA THR A 398 -5.46 -12.99 -21.03
C THR A 398 -4.22 -12.33 -21.61
N ARG A 399 -3.51 -11.60 -20.76
CA ARG A 399 -2.20 -10.98 -21.02
C ARG A 399 -1.33 -11.08 -19.76
N PRO A 400 0.00 -11.18 -19.88
CA PRO A 400 0.86 -11.37 -18.70
C PRO A 400 1.09 -10.06 -17.91
N ARG A 401 0.82 -8.89 -18.50
CA ARG A 401 0.94 -7.57 -17.86
C ARG A 401 0.11 -6.53 -18.60
N LEU A 402 -0.15 -5.42 -17.98
CA LEU A 402 -0.70 -4.24 -18.65
C LEU A 402 0.22 -3.80 -19.80
N GLY A 403 -0.37 -3.31 -20.88
CA GLY A 403 0.38 -2.89 -22.07
C GLY A 403 1.05 -4.04 -22.84
N TRP A 404 0.61 -5.28 -22.68
CA TRP A 404 1.13 -6.44 -23.42
C TRP A 404 0.50 -6.53 -24.80
N ARG A 405 1.32 -6.48 -25.85
CA ARG A 405 0.86 -6.73 -27.22
C ARG A 405 0.95 -8.22 -27.54
N ALA A 406 -0.11 -8.78 -28.13
CA ALA A 406 -0.13 -10.16 -28.58
C ALA A 406 1.02 -10.43 -29.58
N TYR A 407 1.62 -11.62 -29.52
CA TYR A 407 2.77 -11.97 -30.36
C TYR A 407 2.49 -11.85 -31.86
N GLU A 408 1.26 -12.18 -32.30
CA GLU A 408 0.83 -12.06 -33.70
C GLU A 408 0.83 -10.59 -34.16
N ALA A 409 0.42 -9.65 -33.32
CA ALA A 409 0.45 -8.23 -33.66
C ALA A 409 1.89 -7.70 -33.88
N ARG A 410 2.89 -8.36 -33.30
CA ARG A 410 4.31 -8.02 -33.48
C ARG A 410 4.96 -8.58 -34.73
N ARG A 411 4.29 -9.50 -35.43
CA ARG A 411 4.71 -10.02 -36.72
C ARG A 411 4.40 -9.08 -37.87
N LEU A 412 3.65 -8.00 -37.62
CA LEU A 412 3.34 -7.03 -38.65
C LEU A 412 4.64 -6.39 -39.15
N ALA A 413 4.88 -6.50 -40.44
CA ALA A 413 6.16 -6.23 -41.12
C ALA A 413 6.59 -4.73 -41.07
N TYR A 414 5.70 -3.84 -40.65
CA TYR A 414 5.97 -2.41 -40.54
C TYR A 414 6.45 -1.94 -39.17
N LEU A 415 6.53 -2.85 -38.18
CA LEU A 415 7.14 -2.55 -36.88
C LEU A 415 8.64 -2.73 -37.00
N ASP A 416 9.38 -1.65 -37.14
CA ASP A 416 10.83 -1.70 -37.11
C ASP A 416 11.35 -1.72 -35.66
N GLY A 417 12.65 -2.01 -35.47
CA GLY A 417 13.25 -2.12 -34.13
C GLY A 417 13.29 -0.79 -33.35
N ARG A 418 13.01 0.35 -33.98
CA ARG A 418 12.91 1.67 -33.35
C ARG A 418 11.56 1.87 -32.68
N ASP A 419 10.53 1.27 -33.27
CA ASP A 419 9.18 1.32 -32.68
C ASP A 419 9.10 0.50 -31.38
N GLU A 420 9.92 -0.55 -31.25
CA GLU A 420 9.99 -1.36 -30.02
C GLU A 420 10.55 -0.58 -28.80
N ASP A 421 11.44 0.38 -29.01
CA ASP A 421 12.02 1.22 -27.96
C ASP A 421 11.14 2.45 -27.64
N ALA A 422 10.34 2.89 -28.60
CA ALA A 422 9.45 4.04 -28.47
C ALA A 422 8.04 3.68 -27.95
N VAL A 423 7.70 2.39 -27.93
CA VAL A 423 6.38 1.92 -27.47
C VAL A 423 6.26 2.08 -25.96
N GLY A 424 5.59 3.13 -25.54
CA GLY A 424 5.23 3.35 -24.14
C GLY A 424 4.31 2.25 -23.61
N VAL A 425 4.28 2.11 -22.29
CA VAL A 425 3.33 1.23 -21.61
C VAL A 425 1.90 1.62 -22.05
N GLY A 426 1.13 0.66 -22.56
CA GLY A 426 -0.24 0.90 -23.03
C GLY A 426 -0.40 0.86 -24.55
N GLN A 427 0.65 1.13 -25.34
CA GLN A 427 0.60 0.97 -26.81
C GLN A 427 0.71 -0.49 -27.26
N ASP A 428 1.06 -1.36 -26.33
CA ASP A 428 1.20 -2.80 -26.57
C ASP A 428 -0.13 -3.56 -26.53
N GLU A 429 -1.22 -2.93 -26.12
CA GLU A 429 -2.49 -3.63 -25.91
C GLU A 429 -3.55 -3.22 -26.92
N CYS A 430 -4.11 -4.21 -27.59
CA CYS A 430 -5.17 -4.01 -28.56
C CYS A 430 -6.59 -4.23 -27.99
N ASP A 431 -6.70 -4.91 -26.85
CA ASP A 431 -7.97 -5.19 -26.17
C ASP A 431 -7.85 -4.84 -24.68
N PRO A 432 -8.46 -3.73 -24.22
CA PRO A 432 -8.39 -3.30 -22.81
C PRO A 432 -9.10 -4.26 -21.86
N TYR A 433 -9.94 -5.14 -22.37
CA TYR A 433 -10.70 -6.12 -21.59
C TYR A 433 -9.99 -7.48 -21.45
N ARG A 434 -8.79 -7.65 -22.02
CA ARG A 434 -7.97 -8.84 -21.73
C ARG A 434 -7.49 -8.81 -20.29
N VAL A 435 -7.74 -9.92 -19.59
CA VAL A 435 -7.42 -10.01 -18.15
C VAL A 435 -5.91 -10.17 -17.95
N VAL A 436 -5.32 -9.41 -17.05
CA VAL A 436 -3.93 -9.61 -16.63
C VAL A 436 -3.87 -10.89 -15.81
N LEU A 437 -3.19 -11.91 -16.34
CA LEU A 437 -2.96 -13.18 -15.66
C LEU A 437 -1.49 -13.28 -15.25
N LYS A 438 -1.23 -13.25 -13.94
CA LYS A 438 0.10 -13.46 -13.39
C LYS A 438 0.18 -14.84 -12.76
N THR A 439 0.97 -15.71 -13.36
CA THR A 439 1.27 -17.06 -12.86
C THR A 439 2.75 -17.32 -13.06
N PHE A 440 3.26 -18.38 -12.45
CA PHE A 440 4.64 -18.81 -12.71
C PHE A 440 4.89 -19.09 -14.20
N ALA A 441 3.93 -19.72 -14.88
CA ALA A 441 4.04 -20.02 -16.31
C ALA A 441 3.95 -18.76 -17.20
N SER A 442 3.10 -17.78 -16.87
CA SER A 442 3.02 -16.52 -17.62
C SER A 442 4.27 -15.66 -17.43
N TRP A 443 4.89 -15.69 -16.25
CA TRP A 443 6.15 -15.02 -15.97
C TRP A 443 7.29 -15.56 -16.84
N GLN A 444 7.41 -16.88 -16.99
CA GLN A 444 8.38 -17.50 -17.89
C GLN A 444 8.20 -17.07 -19.34
N THR A 445 6.95 -16.91 -19.79
CA THR A 445 6.64 -16.42 -21.13
C THR A 445 7.15 -14.99 -21.34
N VAL A 446 7.02 -14.12 -20.35
CA VAL A 446 7.58 -12.74 -20.37
C VAL A 446 9.10 -12.78 -20.49
N ASP A 447 9.77 -13.61 -19.70
CA ASP A 447 11.22 -13.76 -19.75
C ASP A 447 11.72 -14.35 -21.08
N ALA A 448 11.01 -15.33 -21.62
CA ALA A 448 11.33 -15.91 -22.92
C ALA A 448 11.24 -14.88 -24.05
N VAL A 449 10.24 -14.00 -24.02
CA VAL A 449 10.09 -12.90 -24.98
C VAL A 449 11.19 -11.85 -24.78
N ALA A 450 11.53 -11.49 -23.55
CA ALA A 450 12.63 -10.57 -23.25
C ALA A 450 13.97 -11.14 -23.72
N ALA A 451 14.21 -12.44 -23.53
CA ALA A 451 15.39 -13.14 -24.01
C ALA A 451 15.46 -13.19 -25.56
N ALA A 452 14.33 -13.42 -26.22
CA ALA A 452 14.23 -13.39 -27.68
C ALA A 452 14.53 -11.98 -28.25
N ARG A 453 14.00 -10.94 -27.62
CA ARG A 453 14.30 -9.52 -27.94
C ARG A 453 15.80 -9.22 -27.79
N SER A 454 16.40 -9.64 -26.69
CA SER A 454 17.84 -9.45 -26.45
C SER A 454 18.70 -10.15 -27.48
N LYS A 455 18.34 -11.37 -27.91
CA LYS A 455 19.04 -12.09 -28.97
C LYS A 455 18.94 -11.37 -30.34
N ARG A 456 17.77 -10.82 -30.68
CA ARG A 456 17.57 -10.04 -31.92
C ARG A 456 18.43 -8.78 -31.90
N ARG A 457 18.44 -7.98 -30.83
CA ARG A 457 19.28 -6.78 -30.67
C ARG A 457 20.78 -7.08 -30.85
N LYS A 458 21.26 -8.19 -30.29
CA LYS A 458 22.64 -8.65 -30.48
C LYS A 458 22.92 -9.08 -31.92
N GLY A 459 21.98 -9.70 -32.61
CA GLY A 459 22.08 -10.09 -34.00
C GLY A 459 22.15 -8.88 -34.96
N TRP A 460 21.37 -7.83 -34.71
CA TRP A 460 21.38 -6.59 -35.47
C TRP A 460 22.69 -5.82 -35.27
N ARG A 461 23.17 -5.64 -34.05
CA ARG A 461 24.48 -5.00 -33.76
C ARG A 461 25.64 -5.74 -34.39
N ARG A 462 25.57 -7.08 -34.53
CA ARG A 462 26.59 -7.85 -35.25
C ARG A 462 26.50 -7.67 -36.77
N ARG A 463 25.32 -7.48 -37.35
CA ARG A 463 25.19 -7.17 -38.79
C ARG A 463 25.74 -5.79 -39.12
N ASP A 464 25.43 -4.78 -38.32
CA ASP A 464 25.94 -3.42 -38.51
C ASP A 464 27.46 -3.35 -38.31
N ALA A 465 28.02 -4.15 -37.40
CA ALA A 465 29.47 -4.26 -37.21
C ALA A 465 30.17 -5.00 -38.33
N ASN A 466 29.53 -5.97 -38.99
CA ASN A 466 30.09 -6.72 -40.13
C ASN A 466 29.97 -5.97 -41.47
N THR A 467 29.12 -4.96 -41.58
CA THR A 467 29.06 -4.07 -42.75
C THR A 467 30.11 -2.98 -42.73
N SER A 468 30.79 -2.77 -41.59
CA SER A 468 31.84 -1.74 -41.41
C SER A 468 33.29 -2.27 -41.34
N SER A 469 33.48 -3.59 -41.39
CA SER A 469 34.83 -4.17 -41.45
C SER A 469 34.87 -5.42 -42.34
N GLY A 470 35.31 -5.25 -43.56
CA GLY A 470 35.84 -6.36 -44.36
C GLY A 470 37.13 -6.88 -43.76
N GLY A 471 37.20 -8.16 -43.35
CA GLY A 471 38.48 -8.81 -43.01
C GLY A 471 38.40 -9.88 -41.93
N SER A 472 38.41 -11.14 -42.40
CA SER A 472 39.04 -12.37 -41.87
C SER A 472 38.66 -12.94 -40.50
N THR A 473 38.15 -14.15 -40.62
CA THR A 473 38.46 -15.45 -39.96
C THR A 473 38.23 -15.66 -38.46
N THR A 474 37.39 -16.67 -38.24
CA THR A 474 37.41 -17.81 -37.29
C THR A 474 37.57 -17.54 -35.79
N GLU A 475 36.62 -17.96 -35.02
CA GLU A 475 36.59 -19.10 -34.10
C GLU A 475 35.40 -19.07 -33.15
N ASP A 476 34.91 -20.26 -32.86
CA ASP A 476 33.80 -20.58 -31.96
C ASP A 476 33.98 -20.05 -30.55
N ALA A 477 33.02 -19.26 -30.08
CA ALA A 477 32.81 -19.02 -28.66
C ALA A 477 31.33 -19.14 -28.29
N LEU A 478 31.04 -20.19 -27.53
CA LEU A 478 29.76 -20.45 -26.88
C LEU A 478 29.34 -19.24 -26.04
N PRO A 479 28.04 -18.81 -26.08
CA PRO A 479 27.59 -17.69 -25.30
C PRO A 479 27.49 -18.05 -23.81
N GLN A 480 28.27 -17.36 -22.99
CA GLN A 480 28.09 -17.36 -21.53
C GLN A 480 26.66 -16.93 -21.19
N ARG A 481 25.90 -17.82 -20.55
CA ARG A 481 24.61 -17.54 -19.94
C ARG A 481 24.81 -16.54 -18.79
N SER A 482 24.14 -15.40 -18.85
CA SER A 482 24.03 -14.49 -17.72
C SER A 482 23.34 -15.21 -16.56
N ARG A 483 24.07 -15.36 -15.46
CA ARG A 483 23.63 -15.97 -14.20
C ARG A 483 22.77 -14.98 -13.38
N TRP A 484 21.56 -14.73 -13.81
CA TRP A 484 20.58 -14.10 -12.95
C TRP A 484 19.27 -14.85 -13.12
N TRP A 485 18.84 -15.52 -12.04
CA TRP A 485 17.60 -16.27 -11.93
C TRP A 485 17.50 -17.56 -12.76
N SER A 486 18.15 -18.63 -12.28
CA SER A 486 17.76 -19.99 -12.59
C SER A 486 17.27 -20.63 -11.30
N PRO A 487 16.02 -21.13 -11.25
CA PRO A 487 15.59 -22.00 -10.15
C PRO A 487 16.44 -23.27 -10.19
N GLY A 488 17.04 -23.64 -9.05
CA GLY A 488 17.91 -24.79 -8.95
C GLY A 488 17.20 -26.09 -9.32
N VAL A 489 17.55 -26.66 -10.44
CA VAL A 489 17.28 -28.08 -10.74
C VAL A 489 18.17 -28.90 -9.83
N ARG A 490 17.59 -29.53 -8.80
CA ARG A 490 18.24 -30.58 -8.03
C ARG A 490 18.53 -31.76 -8.96
N ARG A 491 19.76 -31.92 -9.39
CA ARG A 491 20.25 -33.19 -9.91
C ARG A 491 20.60 -34.07 -8.71
N SER A 492 19.87 -35.15 -8.56
CA SER A 492 20.27 -36.31 -7.78
C SER A 492 21.45 -36.96 -8.50
N SER A 493 22.62 -36.98 -7.90
CA SER A 493 23.67 -37.93 -8.19
C SER A 493 24.22 -38.46 -6.89
N GLY A 494 24.16 -39.75 -6.79
CA GLY A 494 24.54 -40.52 -5.62
C GLY A 494 26.04 -40.63 -5.39
N MET A 495 26.31 -41.03 -4.17
CA MET A 495 27.48 -41.78 -3.66
C MET A 495 28.89 -41.26 -3.97
N ASN A 496 29.58 -40.76 -2.96
CA ASN A 496 30.65 -41.47 -2.24
C ASN A 496 31.29 -40.55 -1.21
N SER A 497 31.24 -40.95 0.04
CA SER A 497 32.16 -40.50 1.10
C SER A 497 33.53 -41.20 0.89
N PRO A 498 34.65 -40.66 1.43
CA PRO A 498 34.97 -40.85 2.85
C PRO A 498 35.73 -39.69 3.55
N SER A 499 35.42 -39.58 4.80
CA SER A 499 36.25 -39.47 6.03
C SER A 499 37.34 -38.42 6.20
N LEU A 500 37.21 -37.80 7.36
CA LEU A 500 38.17 -37.56 8.44
C LEU A 500 38.71 -36.15 8.68
N LEU A 501 38.49 -35.76 9.93
CA LEU A 501 39.28 -35.00 10.90
C LEU A 501 39.11 -33.49 11.03
N GLU A 502 38.44 -33.14 12.15
CA GLU A 502 38.94 -32.32 13.30
C GLU A 502 39.52 -30.93 12.95
N THR A 503 39.15 -29.87 13.54
CA THR A 503 38.98 -29.39 14.91
C THR A 503 38.62 -27.91 14.93
N ASN A 504 37.80 -27.56 15.91
CA ASN A 504 37.81 -26.35 16.76
C ASN A 504 37.51 -24.93 16.24
N ASN A 505 36.46 -24.44 16.88
CA ASN A 505 36.35 -23.18 17.65
C ASN A 505 36.25 -21.84 16.88
N ASP A 506 35.25 -21.21 17.05
CA ASP A 506 34.75 -20.15 17.90
C ASP A 506 33.78 -19.21 17.17
N ARG A 507 32.64 -19.07 17.77
CA ARG A 507 31.79 -17.91 18.06
C ARG A 507 31.85 -16.72 17.07
N ASP A 508 30.76 -16.40 16.43
CA ASP A 508 29.85 -15.33 16.85
C ASP A 508 28.64 -15.23 15.91
N GLY A 509 27.50 -15.14 16.52
CA GLY A 509 26.20 -15.12 15.90
C GLY A 509 25.87 -13.78 15.24
N CYS A 510 25.07 -13.90 14.21
CA CYS A 510 24.10 -12.88 13.85
C CYS A 510 22.93 -13.54 13.12
N THR A 511 21.90 -13.80 13.88
CA THR A 511 20.59 -14.21 13.40
C THR A 511 19.93 -12.98 12.79
N ILE A 512 19.55 -13.07 11.53
CA ILE A 512 18.57 -12.17 10.91
C ILE A 512 17.33 -13.03 10.68
N MET A 513 16.31 -12.71 11.45
CA MET A 513 14.93 -13.02 11.11
C MET A 513 14.39 -11.96 10.18
#